data_cd1dbf292e05431cf9cf1affbaefb583
#
_entry.id   cd1dbf292e05431cf9cf1affbaefb583
#
_cell.length_a   1.000
_cell.length_b   1.000
_cell.length_c   1.000
_cell.angle_alpha   90.00
_cell.angle_beta   90.00
_cell.angle_gamma   90.00
#
_symmetry.space_group_name_H-M   'P 1'
#
loop_
_entity.id
_entity.type
_entity.pdbx_description
1 polymer ?
#
loop_
_entity_poly.entity_id
_entity_poly.type
_entity_poly.pdbx_seq_one_letter_code
_entity_poly.pdbx_strand_id
1 'polypeptide(L)' 'MAQVTKDMLIGQLLQLDPNMAGILMASGMGCVGCPSAQMESLEEAAMVHGIDADVLIQQPNDYLAGR' A
#
# COMPACT_ATOMS: atom_id res chain seq x y z
N MET A 1 -2.28 12.01 -13.18
CA MET A 1 -1.85 11.93 -11.79
C MET A 1 -2.03 10.52 -11.28
N ALA A 2 -1.01 9.98 -10.63
CA ALA A 2 -1.08 8.59 -10.16
C ALA A 2 -2.10 8.45 -9.05
N GLN A 3 -2.82 7.35 -9.07
CA GLN A 3 -3.79 7.03 -8.04
C GLN A 3 -3.60 5.58 -7.62
N VAL A 4 -3.62 5.35 -6.32
CA VAL A 4 -3.46 4.00 -5.76
C VAL A 4 -4.80 3.27 -5.84
N THR A 5 -4.78 2.05 -6.35
CA THR A 5 -5.97 1.20 -6.45
C THR A 5 -5.73 -0.09 -5.69
N LYS A 6 -6.83 -0.81 -5.40
CA LYS A 6 -6.76 -2.03 -4.58
C LYS A 6 -6.05 -3.17 -5.31
N ASP A 7 -6.05 -3.16 -6.63
CA ASP A 7 -5.42 -4.22 -7.41
C ASP A 7 -3.93 -3.97 -7.69
N MET A 8 -3.40 -2.83 -7.27
CA MET A 8 -1.97 -2.57 -7.38
C MET A 8 -1.20 -3.48 -6.44
N LEU A 9 -0.03 -3.93 -6.91
CA LEU A 9 0.87 -4.71 -6.07
C LEU A 9 1.65 -3.77 -5.14
N ILE A 10 1.97 -4.28 -3.95
CA ILE A 10 2.76 -3.51 -2.99
C ILE A 10 4.08 -3.07 -3.62
N GLY A 11 4.74 -3.98 -4.36
CA GLY A 11 5.99 -3.66 -5.03
C GLY A 11 5.85 -2.52 -6.04
N GLN A 12 4.72 -2.47 -6.75
CA GLN A 12 4.46 -1.38 -7.69
C GLN A 12 4.32 -0.04 -6.95
N LEU A 13 3.64 -0.06 -5.81
CA LEU A 13 3.47 1.15 -5.02
C LEU A 13 4.80 1.66 -4.49
N LEU A 14 5.67 0.76 -4.04
CA LEU A 14 6.99 1.13 -3.54
C LEU A 14 7.88 1.69 -4.65
N GLN A 15 7.73 1.19 -5.87
CA GLN A 15 8.45 1.74 -7.02
C GLN A 15 7.95 3.13 -7.39
N LEU A 16 6.66 3.37 -7.20
CA LEU A 16 6.08 4.67 -7.47
C LEU A 16 6.67 5.74 -6.53
N ASP A 17 6.76 5.41 -5.24
CA ASP A 17 7.32 6.32 -4.25
C ASP A 17 7.80 5.49 -3.04
N PRO A 18 9.11 5.49 -2.74
CA PRO A 18 9.64 4.70 -1.61
C PRO A 18 9.02 5.07 -0.26
N ASN A 19 8.51 6.28 -0.11
CA ASN A 19 7.88 6.71 1.14
C ASN A 19 6.59 5.94 1.44
N MET A 20 6.04 5.27 0.44
CA MET A 20 4.85 4.45 0.63
C MET A 20 5.08 3.31 1.62
N ALA A 21 6.33 2.83 1.75
CA ALA A 21 6.63 1.78 2.72
C ALA A 21 6.24 2.21 4.13
N GLY A 22 6.64 3.43 4.53
CA GLY A 22 6.29 3.94 5.84
C GLY A 22 4.79 4.15 6.00
N ILE A 23 4.13 4.60 4.95
CA ILE A 23 2.68 4.83 4.98
C ILE A 23 1.94 3.50 5.18
N LEU A 24 2.32 2.47 4.44
CA LEU A 24 1.70 1.16 4.57
C LEU A 24 1.95 0.54 5.95
N MET A 25 3.17 0.67 6.46
CA MET A 25 3.50 0.17 7.80
C MET A 25 2.70 0.89 8.88
N ALA A 26 2.51 2.19 8.73
CA ALA A 26 1.70 2.98 9.68
C ALA A 26 0.23 2.58 9.62
N SER A 27 -0.22 2.03 8.49
CA SER A 27 -1.60 1.56 8.34
C SER A 27 -1.84 0.17 8.96
N GLY A 28 -0.80 -0.44 9.51
CA GLY A 28 -0.93 -1.74 10.18
C GLY A 28 -0.25 -2.88 9.46
N MET A 29 0.40 -2.64 8.35
CA MET A 29 1.11 -3.70 7.62
C MET A 29 2.49 -3.89 8.24
N GLY A 30 2.77 -5.12 8.68
CA GLY A 30 3.95 -5.40 9.46
C GLY A 30 5.24 -5.33 8.68
N CYS A 31 5.26 -5.85 7.46
CA CYS A 31 6.49 -5.90 6.67
C CYS A 31 6.16 -5.77 5.19
N VAL A 32 6.63 -4.71 4.57
CA VAL A 32 6.42 -4.49 3.14
C VAL A 32 7.70 -4.65 2.34
N GLY A 33 8.81 -4.95 3.00
CA GLY A 33 10.10 -5.10 2.35
C GLY A 33 10.38 -6.49 1.82
N CYS A 34 9.60 -7.51 2.22
CA CYS A 34 9.80 -8.87 1.75
C CYS A 34 9.36 -9.02 0.30
N PRO A 35 10.12 -9.76 -0.53
CA PRO A 35 9.71 -9.95 -1.92
C PRO A 35 8.33 -10.59 -2.06
N SER A 36 7.97 -11.54 -1.19
CA SER A 36 6.65 -12.16 -1.28
C SER A 36 5.54 -11.18 -0.93
N ALA A 37 5.77 -10.29 0.03
CA ALA A 37 4.80 -9.25 0.37
C ALA A 37 4.59 -8.28 -0.80
N GLN A 38 5.67 -7.97 -1.51
CA GLN A 38 5.60 -7.03 -2.62
C GLN A 38 4.83 -7.58 -3.81
N MET A 39 4.66 -8.90 -3.88
CA MET A 39 3.88 -9.53 -4.95
C MET A 39 2.39 -9.59 -4.65
N GLU A 40 1.99 -9.25 -3.43
CA GLU A 40 0.58 -9.21 -3.06
C GLU A 40 -0.07 -7.91 -3.53
N SER A 41 -1.35 -7.98 -3.90
CA SER A 41 -2.11 -6.77 -4.15
C SER A 41 -2.47 -6.11 -2.82
N LEU A 42 -2.78 -4.82 -2.87
CA LEU A 42 -3.18 -4.11 -1.66
C LEU A 42 -4.46 -4.71 -1.07
N GLU A 43 -5.37 -5.18 -1.92
CA GLU A 43 -6.59 -5.83 -1.45
C GLU A 43 -6.27 -7.13 -0.71
N GLU A 44 -5.39 -7.94 -1.27
CA GLU A 44 -4.98 -9.19 -0.63
C GLU A 44 -4.28 -8.93 0.70
N ALA A 45 -3.39 -7.96 0.71
CA ALA A 45 -2.67 -7.60 1.94
C ALA A 45 -3.63 -7.10 3.01
N ALA A 46 -4.61 -6.29 2.61
CA ALA A 46 -5.60 -5.79 3.55
C ALA A 46 -6.39 -6.94 4.19
N MET A 47 -6.76 -7.93 3.39
CA MET A 47 -7.49 -9.10 3.89
C MET A 47 -6.65 -9.88 4.90
N VAL A 48 -5.37 -10.09 4.59
CA VAL A 48 -4.48 -10.85 5.47
C VAL A 48 -4.31 -10.15 6.82
N HIS A 49 -4.23 -8.83 6.80
CA HIS A 49 -3.99 -8.03 8.02
C HIS A 49 -5.27 -7.56 8.70
N GLY A 50 -6.45 -7.93 8.17
CA GLY A 50 -7.71 -7.54 8.75
C GLY A 50 -8.02 -6.05 8.61
N ILE A 51 -7.53 -5.43 7.56
CA ILE A 51 -7.72 -4.01 7.29
C ILE A 51 -8.70 -3.86 6.13
N ASP A 52 -9.54 -2.82 6.18
CA ASP A 52 -10.40 -2.49 5.06
C ASP A 52 -9.55 -1.96 3.90
N ALA A 53 -9.67 -2.58 2.73
CA ALA A 53 -8.85 -2.21 1.57
C ALA A 53 -9.08 -0.76 1.17
N ASP A 54 -10.30 -0.26 1.26
CA ASP A 54 -10.59 1.13 0.92
C ASP A 54 -9.88 2.09 1.88
N VAL A 55 -9.82 1.74 3.15
CA VAL A 55 -9.09 2.53 4.15
C VAL A 55 -7.59 2.46 3.88
N LEU A 56 -7.10 1.28 3.51
CA LEU A 56 -5.67 1.10 3.25
C LEU A 56 -5.18 1.97 2.10
N ILE A 57 -5.95 2.08 1.02
CA ILE A 57 -5.53 2.89 -0.13
C ILE A 57 -5.75 4.38 0.09
N GLN A 58 -6.57 4.75 1.06
CA GLN A 58 -6.87 6.16 1.30
C GLN A 58 -5.62 6.94 1.70
N GLN A 59 -4.81 6.40 2.58
CA GLN A 59 -3.64 7.11 3.07
C GLN A 59 -2.60 7.34 1.98
N PRO A 60 -2.23 6.34 1.16
CA PRO A 60 -1.35 6.59 0.03
C PRO A 60 -1.91 7.62 -0.96
N ASN A 61 -3.22 7.57 -1.21
CA ASN A 61 -3.84 8.54 -2.12
C ASN A 61 -3.81 9.94 -1.53
N ASP A 62 -4.06 10.08 -0.24
CA ASP A 62 -3.97 11.37 0.45
C ASP A 62 -2.55 11.92 0.38
N TYR A 63 -1.56 11.05 0.57
CA TYR A 63 -0.16 11.45 0.48
C TYR A 63 0.16 11.98 -0.92
N LEU A 64 -0.27 11.27 -1.96
CA LEU A 64 0.00 11.69 -3.34
C LEU A 64 -0.74 13.00 -3.66
N ALA A 65 -1.95 13.17 -3.16
CA ALA A 65 -2.73 14.37 -3.41
C ALA A 65 -2.13 15.60 -2.71
N GLY A 66 -1.44 15.39 -1.59
CA GLY A 66 -0.84 16.47 -0.82
C GLY A 66 0.57 16.85 -1.22
N ARG A 67 1.15 16.19 -2.20
CA ARG A 67 2.53 16.48 -2.62
C ARG A 67 2.63 17.78 -3.38
#